data_a9122aa99a68ae027091bd2d47b99e01
#
_entry.id   a9122aa99a68ae027091bd2d47b99e01
#
_cell.length_a   1.000
_cell.length_b   1.000
_cell.length_c   1.000
_cell.angle_alpha   90.00
_cell.angle_beta   90.00
_cell.angle_gamma   90.00
#
_symmetry.space_group_name_H-M   'P 1'
#
loop_
_entity.id
_entity.type
_entity.pdbx_description
1 polymer ?
#
loop_
_entity_poly.entity_id
_entity_poly.type
_entity_poly.pdbx_seq_one_letter_code
_entity_poly.pdbx_strand_id
1 'polypeptide(L)'
;SHCLSDELVEAIYEHCHPVLTSESDHVAKLNFNRRASSFTSAVCGALADLGRVGVRVSRIGSDDFVGLPKIARLLGRSRESVRLLIAGRRGPGSFPAPEYDSRQELLRFWRRPDVERWFAAYEKRAPRLEDHSDELAAINAALALARLKGRLTKEQQRLLDRLMAA
;
A
#
# COMPACT_ATOMS: atom_id res chain seq x y z
N SER A 1 -13.12 -3.11 -22.19
CA SER A 1 -11.83 -3.70 -22.58
C SER A 1 -11.12 -4.12 -21.31
N HIS A 2 -10.87 -5.42 -21.14
CA HIS A 2 -10.14 -5.93 -19.98
C HIS A 2 -8.66 -5.51 -20.02
N CYS A 3 -8.08 -5.22 -18.87
CA CYS A 3 -6.67 -4.83 -18.73
C CYS A 3 -5.73 -6.03 -18.95
N LEU A 4 -6.19 -7.23 -18.63
CA LEU A 4 -5.48 -8.51 -18.80
C LEU A 4 -6.26 -9.40 -19.77
N SER A 5 -5.56 -10.16 -20.62
CA SER A 5 -6.20 -11.21 -21.42
C SER A 5 -6.58 -12.40 -20.54
N ASP A 6 -7.57 -13.19 -20.95
CA ASP A 6 -8.02 -14.38 -20.22
C ASP A 6 -6.87 -15.38 -20.03
N GLU A 7 -6.03 -15.58 -21.06
CA GLU A 7 -4.83 -16.44 -21.01
C GLU A 7 -3.84 -15.97 -19.95
N LEU A 8 -3.64 -14.65 -19.82
CA LEU A 8 -2.73 -14.08 -18.82
C LEU A 8 -3.30 -14.21 -17.42
N VAL A 9 -4.62 -14.04 -17.26
CA VAL A 9 -5.32 -14.27 -15.98
C VAL A 9 -5.14 -15.72 -15.53
N GLU A 10 -5.33 -16.68 -16.42
CA GLU A 10 -5.14 -18.11 -16.13
C GLU A 10 -3.70 -18.40 -15.70
N ALA A 11 -2.70 -17.90 -16.45
CA ALA A 11 -1.29 -18.05 -16.10
C ALA A 11 -0.94 -17.42 -14.74
N ILE A 12 -1.53 -16.27 -14.39
CA ILE A 12 -1.35 -15.63 -13.09
C ILE A 12 -1.90 -16.54 -11.96
N TYR A 13 -3.09 -17.10 -12.13
CA TYR A 13 -3.67 -17.99 -11.13
C TYR A 13 -2.88 -19.29 -10.98
N GLU A 14 -2.44 -19.87 -12.08
CA GLU A 14 -1.70 -21.14 -12.09
C GLU A 14 -0.29 -21.00 -11.47
N HIS A 15 0.42 -19.91 -11.75
CA HIS A 15 1.83 -19.78 -11.38
C HIS A 15 2.09 -18.84 -10.20
N CYS A 16 1.21 -17.86 -9.96
CA CYS A 16 1.44 -16.85 -8.94
C CYS A 16 0.55 -16.99 -7.70
N HIS A 17 -0.56 -17.74 -7.80
CA HIS A 17 -1.50 -18.03 -6.71
C HIS A 17 -1.98 -16.77 -5.94
N PRO A 18 -2.55 -15.76 -6.61
CA PRO A 18 -3.10 -14.60 -5.91
C PRO A 18 -4.33 -15.02 -5.07
N VAL A 19 -4.54 -14.32 -3.95
CA VAL A 19 -5.72 -14.56 -3.09
C VAL A 19 -6.97 -13.94 -3.68
N LEU A 20 -6.83 -12.78 -4.30
CA LEU A 20 -7.94 -12.02 -4.88
C LEU A 20 -7.41 -11.14 -6.01
N THR A 21 -8.17 -11.07 -7.08
CA THR A 21 -7.96 -10.13 -8.17
C THR A 21 -9.15 -9.21 -8.32
N SER A 22 -8.92 -7.96 -8.65
CA SER A 22 -9.94 -7.01 -9.06
C SER A 22 -9.43 -6.16 -10.19
N GLU A 23 -10.31 -5.78 -11.11
CA GLU A 23 -10.01 -4.92 -12.23
C GLU A 23 -10.94 -3.72 -12.22
N SER A 24 -10.38 -2.51 -12.34
CA SER A 24 -11.13 -1.27 -12.51
C SER A 24 -10.28 -0.25 -13.25
N ASP A 25 -10.89 0.54 -14.12
CA ASP A 25 -10.28 1.67 -14.82
C ASP A 25 -8.91 1.35 -15.46
N HIS A 26 -8.80 0.20 -16.12
CA HIS A 26 -7.57 -0.30 -16.75
C HIS A 26 -6.44 -0.65 -15.77
N VAL A 27 -6.76 -0.85 -14.50
CA VAL A 27 -5.82 -1.30 -13.48
C VAL A 27 -6.25 -2.64 -12.93
N ALA A 28 -5.40 -3.65 -13.07
CA ALA A 28 -5.58 -4.94 -12.40
C ALA A 28 -4.87 -4.91 -11.04
N LYS A 29 -5.61 -5.22 -9.98
CA LYS A 29 -5.09 -5.34 -8.62
C LYS A 29 -5.03 -6.81 -8.21
N LEU A 30 -3.83 -7.27 -7.89
CA LEU A 30 -3.56 -8.62 -7.41
C LEU A 30 -3.21 -8.58 -5.93
N ASN A 31 -3.86 -9.40 -5.12
CA ASN A 31 -3.58 -9.53 -3.70
C ASN A 31 -2.88 -10.86 -3.45
N PHE A 32 -1.85 -10.84 -2.61
CA PHE A 32 -1.07 -12.01 -2.25
C PHE A 32 -1.05 -12.21 -0.75
N ASN A 33 -1.15 -13.48 -0.32
CA ASN A 33 -0.88 -13.90 1.03
C ASN A 33 0.25 -14.94 0.99
N ARG A 34 1.46 -14.54 1.38
CA ARG A 34 2.66 -15.37 1.28
C ARG A 34 3.37 -15.51 2.63
N ARG A 35 3.84 -16.72 2.91
CA ARG A 35 4.79 -16.95 4.00
C ARG A 35 6.20 -16.73 3.48
N ALA A 36 6.98 -15.89 4.16
CA ALA A 36 8.38 -15.61 3.85
C ALA A 36 9.13 -15.21 5.12
N SER A 37 10.44 -15.14 5.05
CA SER A 37 11.30 -14.74 6.17
C SER A 37 11.18 -13.26 6.52
N SER A 38 10.74 -12.42 5.56
CA SER A 38 10.50 -10.99 5.75
C SER A 38 9.44 -10.49 4.77
N PHE A 39 8.91 -9.29 5.04
CA PHE A 39 7.99 -8.61 4.13
C PHE A 39 8.63 -8.37 2.74
N THR A 40 9.85 -7.83 2.72
CA THR A 40 10.61 -7.61 1.47
C THR A 40 10.78 -8.90 0.67
N SER A 41 11.11 -10.02 1.34
CA SER A 41 11.25 -11.32 0.68
C SER A 41 9.93 -11.81 0.07
N ALA A 42 8.80 -11.63 0.78
CA ALA A 42 7.48 -11.97 0.26
C ALA A 42 7.13 -11.17 -1.00
N VAL A 43 7.42 -9.87 -0.97
CA VAL A 43 7.16 -8.95 -2.10
C VAL A 43 8.06 -9.29 -3.29
N CYS A 44 9.37 -9.46 -3.08
CA CYS A 44 10.30 -9.80 -4.15
C CYS A 44 9.94 -11.14 -4.82
N GLY A 45 9.52 -12.13 -4.03
CA GLY A 45 9.03 -13.40 -4.55
C GLY A 45 7.79 -13.22 -5.43
N ALA A 46 6.80 -12.42 -4.99
CA ALA A 46 5.61 -12.14 -5.80
C ALA A 46 5.95 -11.42 -7.11
N LEU A 47 6.85 -10.44 -7.06
CA LEU A 47 7.32 -9.73 -8.24
C LEU A 47 8.05 -10.65 -9.24
N ALA A 48 8.88 -11.56 -8.73
CA ALA A 48 9.59 -12.53 -9.57
C ALA A 48 8.61 -13.49 -10.28
N ASP A 49 7.60 -13.99 -9.58
CA ASP A 49 6.60 -14.89 -10.17
C ASP A 49 5.78 -14.17 -11.24
N LEU A 50 5.30 -12.95 -10.95
CA LEU A 50 4.60 -12.13 -11.93
C LEU A 50 5.46 -11.80 -13.15
N GLY A 51 6.75 -11.56 -12.95
CA GLY A 51 7.70 -11.33 -14.05
C GLY A 51 7.87 -12.55 -14.95
N ARG A 52 7.82 -13.79 -14.41
CA ARG A 52 7.91 -15.02 -15.22
C ARG A 52 6.71 -15.21 -16.16
N VAL A 53 5.52 -14.77 -15.74
CA VAL A 53 4.31 -14.80 -16.58
C VAL A 53 4.14 -13.53 -17.43
N GLY A 54 5.16 -12.66 -17.48
CA GLY A 54 5.16 -11.46 -18.34
C GLY A 54 4.42 -10.25 -17.76
N VAL A 55 3.97 -10.30 -16.50
CA VAL A 55 3.28 -9.19 -15.86
C VAL A 55 4.28 -8.17 -15.35
N ARG A 56 4.11 -6.91 -15.75
CA ARG A 56 4.87 -5.77 -15.24
C ARG A 56 4.08 -5.06 -14.14
N VAL A 57 4.57 -5.15 -12.93
CA VAL A 57 3.97 -4.45 -11.79
C VAL A 57 4.32 -2.97 -11.86
N SER A 58 3.31 -2.13 -11.81
CA SER A 58 3.48 -0.68 -11.81
C SER A 58 3.69 -0.10 -10.42
N ARG A 59 3.05 -0.69 -9.43
CA ARG A 59 3.09 -0.24 -8.04
C ARG A 59 2.69 -1.38 -7.11
N ILE A 60 3.29 -1.40 -5.94
CA ILE A 60 2.85 -2.21 -4.82
C ILE A 60 2.10 -1.29 -3.86
N GLY A 61 0.89 -1.68 -3.50
CA GLY A 61 0.10 -1.02 -2.48
C GLY A 61 -0.08 -1.96 -1.30
N SER A 62 -0.07 -1.42 -0.11
CA SER A 62 -0.82 -1.99 0.99
C SER A 62 -2.18 -1.30 1.02
N ASP A 63 -3.20 -1.91 1.63
CA ASP A 63 -4.46 -1.23 1.94
C ASP A 63 -4.25 -0.19 3.07
N ASP A 64 -3.24 0.67 2.91
CA ASP A 64 -2.74 1.57 3.96
C ASP A 64 -3.64 2.76 4.20
N PHE A 65 -4.51 3.07 3.26
CA PHE A 65 -5.48 4.14 3.44
C PHE A 65 -6.80 3.61 3.97
N VAL A 66 -7.24 4.18 5.08
CA VAL A 66 -8.47 3.79 5.76
C VAL A 66 -9.35 4.99 5.98
N GLY A 67 -10.61 4.87 5.56
CA GLY A 67 -11.66 5.81 5.90
C GLY A 67 -12.27 5.50 7.27
N LEU A 68 -13.04 6.44 7.80
CA LEU A 68 -13.70 6.33 9.11
C LEU A 68 -14.47 5.02 9.32
N PRO A 69 -15.23 4.48 8.35
CA PRO A 69 -15.93 3.20 8.55
C PRO A 69 -14.97 2.02 8.74
N LYS A 70 -13.85 2.00 7.99
CA LYS A 70 -12.84 0.94 8.12
C LYS A 70 -12.07 1.06 9.43
N ILE A 71 -11.76 2.29 9.87
CA ILE A 71 -11.15 2.56 11.18
C ILE A 71 -12.06 2.03 12.30
N ALA A 72 -13.35 2.36 12.28
CA ALA A 72 -14.31 1.90 13.26
C ALA A 72 -14.35 0.35 13.37
N ARG A 73 -14.34 -0.34 12.23
CA ARG A 73 -14.31 -1.79 12.17
C ARG A 73 -13.00 -2.37 12.71
N LEU A 74 -11.86 -1.82 12.32
CA LEU A 74 -10.53 -2.28 12.78
C LEU A 74 -10.38 -2.14 14.29
N LEU A 75 -10.94 -1.07 14.85
CA LEU A 75 -10.85 -0.76 16.28
C LEU A 75 -11.97 -1.41 17.11
N GLY A 76 -12.94 -2.09 16.48
CA GLY A 76 -14.11 -2.64 17.17
C GLY A 76 -14.96 -1.56 17.84
N ARG A 77 -15.04 -0.35 17.25
CA ARG A 77 -15.74 0.81 17.82
C ARG A 77 -16.83 1.32 16.88
N SER A 78 -17.80 2.06 17.43
CA SER A 78 -18.78 2.75 16.60
C SER A 78 -18.13 3.89 15.80
N ARG A 79 -18.72 4.22 14.63
CA ARG A 79 -18.26 5.38 13.81
C ARG A 79 -18.28 6.68 14.61
N GLU A 80 -19.27 6.87 15.48
CA GLU A 80 -19.39 8.05 16.31
C GLU A 80 -18.28 8.11 17.36
N SER A 81 -17.94 6.99 18.00
CA SER A 81 -16.80 6.91 18.92
C SER A 81 -15.49 7.33 18.24
N VAL A 82 -15.24 6.83 17.00
CA VAL A 82 -14.04 7.22 16.24
C VAL A 82 -14.09 8.69 15.84
N ARG A 83 -15.25 9.22 15.46
CA ARG A 83 -15.43 10.65 15.15
C ARG A 83 -15.07 11.55 16.33
N LEU A 84 -15.46 11.17 17.55
CA LEU A 84 -15.09 11.89 18.77
C LEU A 84 -13.59 11.82 19.08
N LEU A 85 -12.92 10.71 18.78
CA LEU A 85 -11.46 10.58 18.89
C LEU A 85 -10.75 11.50 17.90
N ILE A 86 -11.17 11.50 16.63
CA ILE A 86 -10.62 12.37 15.59
C ILE A 86 -10.80 13.85 15.94
N ALA A 87 -11.96 14.21 16.50
CA ALA A 87 -12.26 15.58 16.91
C ALA A 87 -11.55 16.00 18.22
N GLY A 88 -10.78 15.13 18.86
CA GLY A 88 -10.14 15.39 20.14
C GLY A 88 -11.12 15.57 21.33
N ARG A 89 -12.40 15.21 21.13
CA ARG A 89 -13.44 15.29 22.17
C ARG A 89 -13.43 14.07 23.09
N ARG A 90 -12.65 13.07 22.76
CA ARG A 90 -12.45 11.84 23.53
C ARG A 90 -11.03 11.34 23.33
N GLY A 91 -10.50 10.62 24.34
CA GLY A 91 -9.14 10.08 24.30
C GLY A 91 -8.05 11.13 24.58
N PRO A 92 -6.78 10.81 24.32
CA PRO A 92 -5.64 11.67 24.67
C PRO A 92 -5.46 12.87 23.73
N GLY A 93 -6.29 13.01 22.69
CA GLY A 93 -6.07 14.00 21.64
C GLY A 93 -5.00 13.55 20.63
N SER A 94 -4.55 14.48 19.80
CA SER A 94 -3.48 14.26 18.81
C SER A 94 -3.72 13.04 17.91
N PHE A 95 -4.99 12.80 17.49
CA PHE A 95 -5.28 11.79 16.49
C PHE A 95 -4.53 12.13 15.19
N PRO A 96 -3.99 11.15 14.45
CA PRO A 96 -3.24 11.42 13.22
C PRO A 96 -3.99 12.35 12.27
N ALA A 97 -3.27 13.23 11.60
CA ALA A 97 -3.84 14.02 10.52
C ALA A 97 -4.23 13.12 9.36
N PRO A 98 -5.32 13.40 8.63
CA PRO A 98 -5.65 12.65 7.44
C PRO A 98 -4.61 12.97 6.35
N GLU A 99 -4.20 11.95 5.61
CA GLU A 99 -3.34 12.09 4.43
C GLU A 99 -4.11 12.72 3.27
N TYR A 100 -5.40 12.44 3.21
CA TYR A 100 -6.32 13.02 2.24
C TYR A 100 -7.55 13.55 2.96
N ASP A 101 -7.87 14.82 2.75
CA ASP A 101 -9.06 15.50 3.29
C ASP A 101 -9.75 16.31 2.18
N SER A 102 -10.81 15.75 1.61
CA SER A 102 -11.69 16.46 0.68
C SER A 102 -12.88 17.04 1.45
N ARG A 103 -12.83 18.34 1.67
CA ARG A 103 -13.94 19.06 2.33
C ARG A 103 -15.22 19.03 1.49
N GLN A 104 -15.10 19.01 0.16
CA GLN A 104 -16.25 18.99 -0.76
C GLN A 104 -16.96 17.62 -0.78
N GLU A 105 -16.19 16.54 -0.70
CA GLU A 105 -16.72 15.18 -0.76
C GLU A 105 -16.91 14.52 0.60
N LEU A 106 -16.56 15.22 1.70
CA LEU A 106 -16.55 14.69 3.07
C LEU A 106 -15.72 13.41 3.22
N LEU A 107 -14.76 13.22 2.32
CA LEU A 107 -13.89 12.05 2.29
C LEU A 107 -12.60 12.35 3.01
N ARG A 108 -12.31 11.53 4.02
CA ARG A 108 -11.05 11.58 4.77
C ARG A 108 -10.44 10.21 4.82
N PHE A 109 -9.14 10.15 4.50
CA PHE A 109 -8.38 8.93 4.55
C PHE A 109 -7.11 9.13 5.38
N TRP A 110 -6.83 8.17 6.21
CA TRP A 110 -5.67 8.11 7.09
C TRP A 110 -4.78 6.96 6.70
N ARG A 111 -3.50 7.07 6.98
CA ARG A 111 -2.60 5.94 6.89
C ARG A 111 -2.93 4.96 8.02
N ARG A 112 -3.20 3.73 7.65
CA ARG A 112 -3.57 2.67 8.60
C ARG A 112 -2.51 2.42 9.68
N PRO A 113 -1.18 2.38 9.37
CA PRO A 113 -0.14 2.24 10.39
C PRO A 113 -0.17 3.37 11.43
N ASP A 114 -0.41 4.61 11.01
CA ASP A 114 -0.46 5.75 11.93
C ASP A 114 -1.65 5.67 12.89
N VAL A 115 -2.82 5.29 12.35
CA VAL A 115 -4.03 5.06 13.17
C VAL A 115 -3.79 3.93 14.17
N GLU A 116 -3.20 2.83 13.73
CA GLU A 116 -2.93 1.68 14.61
C GLU A 116 -1.89 2.04 15.68
N ARG A 117 -0.83 2.76 15.34
CA ARG A 117 0.20 3.23 16.28
C ARG A 117 -0.39 4.15 17.34
N TRP A 118 -1.19 5.13 16.92
CA TRP A 118 -1.89 6.04 17.85
C TRP A 118 -2.82 5.27 18.78
N PHE A 119 -3.58 4.34 18.22
CA PHE A 119 -4.56 3.58 18.99
C PHE A 119 -3.89 2.57 19.94
N ALA A 120 -2.78 1.96 19.53
CA ALA A 120 -1.98 1.12 20.39
C ALA A 120 -1.41 1.89 21.59
N ALA A 121 -0.92 3.10 21.36
CA ALA A 121 -0.49 4.00 22.43
C ALA A 121 -1.64 4.39 23.37
N TYR A 122 -2.82 4.70 22.80
CA TYR A 122 -4.01 5.01 23.59
C TYR A 122 -4.47 3.85 24.49
N GLU A 123 -4.43 2.62 23.98
CA GLU A 123 -4.78 1.41 24.72
C GLU A 123 -3.61 0.83 25.55
N LYS A 124 -2.44 1.45 25.51
CA LYS A 124 -1.21 0.98 26.18
C LYS A 124 -0.87 -0.47 25.83
N ARG A 125 -1.00 -0.82 24.54
CA ARG A 125 -0.65 -2.13 23.99
C ARG A 125 0.37 -2.00 22.85
N ALA A 126 0.97 -3.10 22.45
CA ALA A 126 1.80 -3.12 21.23
C ALA A 126 0.93 -2.91 19.98
N PRO A 127 1.44 -2.24 18.93
CA PRO A 127 0.80 -2.19 17.64
C PRO A 127 0.55 -3.60 17.08
N ARG A 128 -0.60 -3.80 16.45
CA ARG A 128 -0.96 -5.10 15.83
C ARG A 128 -0.43 -5.28 14.43
N LEU A 129 0.03 -4.18 13.83
CA LEU A 129 0.52 -4.15 12.46
C LEU A 129 1.98 -3.73 12.45
N GLU A 130 2.77 -4.46 11.71
CA GLU A 130 4.09 -4.01 11.32
C GLU A 130 3.97 -2.87 10.29
N ASP A 131 4.78 -1.84 10.46
CA ASP A 131 4.83 -0.71 9.53
C ASP A 131 5.90 -0.97 8.48
N HIS A 132 5.48 -1.36 7.28
CA HIS A 132 6.34 -1.59 6.13
C HIS A 132 6.36 -0.41 5.15
N SER A 133 5.96 0.78 5.61
CA SER A 133 5.81 1.95 4.74
C SER A 133 7.09 2.34 4.03
N ASP A 134 8.21 2.32 4.74
CA ASP A 134 9.52 2.69 4.17
C ASP A 134 10.01 1.64 3.17
N GLU A 135 9.81 0.36 3.48
CA GLU A 135 10.13 -0.74 2.56
C GLU A 135 9.29 -0.64 1.28
N LEU A 136 7.98 -0.38 1.41
CA LEU A 136 7.08 -0.18 0.28
C LEU A 136 7.46 1.05 -0.55
N ALA A 137 7.83 2.16 0.10
CA ALA A 137 8.28 3.36 -0.58
C ALA A 137 9.54 3.08 -1.41
N ALA A 138 10.53 2.40 -0.82
CA ALA A 138 11.77 2.01 -1.50
C ALA A 138 11.52 1.10 -2.70
N ILE A 139 10.68 0.06 -2.55
CA ILE A 139 10.33 -0.86 -3.63
C ILE A 139 9.59 -0.12 -4.75
N ASN A 140 8.63 0.75 -4.42
CA ASN A 140 7.91 1.54 -5.41
C ASN A 140 8.81 2.54 -6.14
N ALA A 141 9.77 3.14 -5.48
CA ALA A 141 10.78 3.98 -6.11
C ALA A 141 11.61 3.17 -7.11
N ALA A 142 12.06 1.97 -6.72
CA ALA A 142 12.79 1.06 -7.62
C ALA A 142 11.97 0.65 -8.85
N LEU A 143 10.68 0.32 -8.68
CA LEU A 143 9.77 0.00 -9.79
C LEU A 143 9.58 1.20 -10.73
N ALA A 144 9.44 2.41 -10.18
CA ALA A 144 9.33 3.64 -10.96
C ALA A 144 10.61 3.90 -11.78
N LEU A 145 11.78 3.76 -11.17
CA LEU A 145 13.08 3.91 -11.83
C LEU A 145 13.27 2.85 -12.93
N ALA A 146 12.92 1.60 -12.67
CA ALA A 146 13.01 0.53 -13.66
C ALA A 146 12.17 0.83 -14.92
N ARG A 147 10.98 1.44 -14.77
CA ARG A 147 10.13 1.86 -15.89
C ARG A 147 10.73 3.02 -16.69
N LEU A 148 11.46 3.90 -16.03
CA LEU A 148 12.06 5.08 -16.65
C LEU A 148 13.42 4.80 -17.30
N LYS A 149 14.09 3.72 -16.90
CA LYS A 149 15.49 3.40 -17.31
C LYS A 149 15.74 3.50 -18.81
N GLY A 150 14.77 3.14 -19.68
CA GLY A 150 14.90 3.27 -21.13
C GLY A 150 14.46 4.62 -21.72
N ARG A 151 14.00 5.56 -20.88
CA ARG A 151 13.46 6.87 -21.29
C ARG A 151 14.29 8.04 -20.81
N LEU A 152 15.25 7.80 -19.90
CA LEU A 152 16.11 8.84 -19.35
C LEU A 152 17.23 9.22 -20.36
N THR A 153 17.50 10.51 -20.42
CA THR A 153 18.69 11.01 -21.12
C THR A 153 19.96 10.61 -20.37
N LYS A 154 21.11 10.62 -21.03
CA LYS A 154 22.41 10.35 -20.40
C LYS A 154 22.70 11.29 -19.21
N GLU A 155 22.27 12.53 -19.29
CA GLU A 155 22.45 13.53 -18.23
C GLU A 155 21.58 13.20 -17.00
N GLN A 156 20.30 12.85 -17.23
CA GLN A 156 19.38 12.44 -16.18
C GLN A 156 19.87 11.16 -15.49
N GLN A 157 20.41 10.22 -16.26
CA GLN A 157 20.98 8.99 -15.70
C GLN A 157 22.18 9.29 -14.78
N ARG A 158 23.11 10.15 -15.23
CA ARG A 158 24.26 10.57 -14.40
C ARG A 158 23.85 11.31 -13.12
N LEU A 159 22.78 12.10 -13.18
CA LEU A 159 22.24 12.77 -11.98
C LEU A 159 21.68 11.75 -11.00
N LEU A 160 20.90 10.79 -11.47
CA LEU A 160 20.35 9.69 -10.66
C LEU A 160 21.47 8.88 -10.00
N ASP A 161 22.49 8.47 -10.77
CA ASP A 161 23.61 7.69 -10.24
C ASP A 161 24.35 8.45 -9.12
N ARG A 162 24.49 9.77 -9.25
CA ARG A 162 25.07 10.62 -8.18
C ARG A 162 24.20 10.71 -6.94
N LEU A 163 22.87 10.83 -7.12
CA LEU A 163 21.94 10.91 -5.98
C LEU A 163 21.84 9.57 -5.21
N MET A 164 22.02 8.46 -5.91
CA MET A 164 21.98 7.14 -5.29
C MET A 164 23.31 6.72 -4.65
N ALA A 165 24.40 7.43 -4.96
CA ALA A 165 25.75 7.20 -4.36
C ALA A 165 26.03 8.10 -3.15
N ALA A 166 25.15 9.05 -2.83
CA ALA A 166 25.26 9.98 -1.70
C ALA A 166 24.54 9.44 -0.46
#